data_2358557cbf7a4968ff39643390c31cbd
#
_entry.id   2358557cbf7a4968ff39643390c31cbd
#
_cell.length_a   1.000
_cell.length_b   1.000
_cell.length_c   1.000
_cell.angle_alpha   90.00
_cell.angle_beta   90.00
_cell.angle_gamma   90.00
#
_symmetry.space_group_name_H-M   'P 1'
#
loop_
_entity.id
_entity.type
_entity.pdbx_description
1 polymer ?
#
loop_
_entity_poly.entity_id
_entity_poly.type
_entity_poly.pdbx_seq_one_letter_code
_entity_poly.pdbx_strand_id
1 'polypeptide(L)'
;MQDSQKKIKWSMLAFMAFSTLWGFGNVVNGFVFFNGIQVIFSWILMFALYFIPNALMVGELGSSFKDEGGGVTSWIRATSSDKLAYYAGWTYWACHITYIASKGSGGLKAMSWMFFQNAEVYDSLPTVYVQIATLAVFLIFCWVASRGLNPLKNLATIAGSSMFVMGILYILMMLAAPKINPDGGYQAMDWSLNNLIPTFDMKYFTSLSILVFAVGGIEKM
;
A
#
# COMPACT_ATOMS: atom_id res chain seq x y z
N MET A 1 -3.98 15.14 36.39
CA MET A 1 -2.70 15.00 35.64
C MET A 1 -3.08 14.81 34.20
N GLN A 2 -3.05 15.86 33.39
CA GLN A 2 -3.20 15.77 31.93
C GLN A 2 -1.93 15.14 31.42
N ASP A 3 -2.03 13.87 31.04
CA ASP A 3 -0.97 13.18 30.33
C ASP A 3 -0.80 13.90 28.98
N SER A 4 0.30 14.62 28.85
CA SER A 4 0.65 15.34 27.63
C SER A 4 0.89 14.30 26.55
N GLN A 5 -0.17 13.94 25.82
CA GLN A 5 -0.06 13.09 24.63
C GLN A 5 0.98 13.72 23.70
N LYS A 6 2.16 13.10 23.65
CA LYS A 6 3.23 13.53 22.76
C LYS A 6 2.69 13.50 21.32
N LYS A 7 2.37 14.68 20.78
CA LYS A 7 1.90 14.84 19.40
C LYS A 7 2.89 14.18 18.45
N ILE A 8 2.39 13.34 17.56
CA ILE A 8 3.21 12.72 16.51
C ILE A 8 3.74 13.83 15.61
N LYS A 9 5.05 13.83 15.35
CA LYS A 9 5.65 14.79 14.41
C LYS A 9 5.14 14.52 13.00
N TRP A 10 4.90 15.57 12.23
CA TRP A 10 4.41 15.46 10.85
C TRP A 10 5.27 14.54 9.96
N SER A 11 6.60 14.56 10.13
CA SER A 11 7.51 13.67 9.39
C SER A 11 7.30 12.20 9.72
N MET A 12 7.02 11.87 10.99
CA MET A 12 6.69 10.48 11.38
C MET A 12 5.35 10.05 10.79
N LEU A 13 4.36 10.95 10.81
CA LEU A 13 3.07 10.69 10.18
C LEU A 13 3.24 10.46 8.66
N ALA A 14 4.07 11.27 7.99
CA ALA A 14 4.37 11.10 6.57
C ALA A 14 5.03 9.75 6.26
N PHE A 15 5.98 9.28 7.08
CA PHE A 15 6.57 7.95 6.88
C PHE A 15 5.62 6.80 7.21
N MET A 16 4.74 6.97 8.20
CA MET A 16 3.67 6.00 8.47
C MET A 16 2.72 5.91 7.27
N ALA A 17 2.29 7.06 6.74
CA ALA A 17 1.47 7.14 5.54
C ALA A 17 2.16 6.49 4.35
N PHE A 18 3.42 6.80 4.13
CA PHE A 18 4.22 6.23 3.06
C PHE A 18 4.34 4.70 3.18
N SER A 19 4.58 4.17 4.38
CA SER A 19 4.65 2.72 4.61
C SER A 19 3.32 2.00 4.36
N THR A 20 2.20 2.71 4.49
CA THR A 20 0.85 2.14 4.29
C THR A 20 0.43 2.17 2.82
N LEU A 21 0.74 3.26 2.11
CA LEU A 21 0.29 3.52 0.74
C LEU A 21 1.29 3.06 -0.31
N TRP A 22 2.59 3.21 -0.02
CA TRP A 22 3.62 2.88 -0.98
C TRP A 22 3.98 1.39 -0.94
N GLY A 23 4.07 0.80 -2.12
CA GLY A 23 4.60 -0.55 -2.29
C GLY A 23 5.04 -0.77 -3.72
N PHE A 24 6.23 -1.35 -3.92
CA PHE A 24 6.69 -1.69 -5.27
C PHE A 24 5.70 -2.58 -6.02
N GLY A 25 5.06 -3.53 -5.33
CA GLY A 25 4.03 -4.38 -5.91
C GLY A 25 2.85 -3.58 -6.48
N ASN A 26 2.51 -2.44 -5.86
CA ASN A 26 1.44 -1.58 -6.34
C ASN A 26 1.83 -0.85 -7.64
N VAL A 27 3.08 -0.40 -7.74
CA VAL A 27 3.61 0.26 -8.95
C VAL A 27 3.75 -0.74 -10.09
N VAL A 28 4.29 -1.93 -9.82
CA VAL A 28 4.49 -3.00 -10.82
C VAL A 28 3.17 -3.42 -11.44
N ASN A 29 2.08 -3.48 -10.68
CA ASN A 29 0.76 -3.81 -11.22
C ASN A 29 0.34 -2.89 -12.38
N GLY A 30 0.68 -1.61 -12.32
CA GLY A 30 0.43 -0.69 -13.42
C GLY A 30 1.11 -1.14 -14.71
N PHE A 31 2.37 -1.56 -14.65
CA PHE A 31 3.12 -2.02 -15.82
C PHE A 31 2.66 -3.36 -16.38
N VAL A 32 2.03 -4.19 -15.57
CA VAL A 32 1.45 -5.49 -16.03
C VAL A 32 0.17 -5.28 -16.83
N PHE A 33 -0.64 -4.29 -16.46
CA PHE A 33 -1.98 -4.11 -17.03
C PHE A 33 -2.07 -3.03 -18.12
N PHE A 34 -1.07 -2.14 -18.18
CA PHE A 34 -1.03 -1.05 -19.16
C PHE A 34 0.20 -1.17 -20.05
N ASN A 35 0.03 -0.92 -21.34
CA ASN A 35 1.11 -1.02 -22.31
C ASN A 35 2.02 0.22 -22.24
N GLY A 36 3.32 0.00 -22.05
CA GLY A 36 4.34 1.03 -22.17
C GLY A 36 4.03 2.30 -21.34
N ILE A 37 4.04 3.46 -21.98
CA ILE A 37 3.82 4.76 -21.33
C ILE A 37 2.37 5.05 -20.94
N GLN A 38 1.39 4.25 -21.36
CA GLN A 38 -0.01 4.37 -20.92
C GLN A 38 -0.16 4.30 -19.40
N VAL A 39 0.78 3.63 -18.72
CA VAL A 39 0.82 3.58 -17.26
C VAL A 39 0.93 4.97 -16.65
N ILE A 40 1.69 5.88 -17.28
CA ILE A 40 1.86 7.26 -16.79
C ILE A 40 0.54 8.01 -16.86
N PHE A 41 -0.15 7.95 -18.02
CA PHE A 41 -1.46 8.55 -18.18
C PHE A 41 -2.47 8.00 -17.17
N SER A 42 -2.49 6.68 -17.01
CA SER A 42 -3.41 5.99 -16.10
C SER A 42 -3.17 6.39 -14.64
N TRP A 43 -1.92 6.52 -14.21
CA TRP A 43 -1.59 7.03 -12.88
C TRP A 43 -2.01 8.49 -12.68
N ILE A 44 -1.73 9.38 -13.66
CA ILE A 44 -2.15 10.79 -13.59
C ILE A 44 -3.67 10.89 -13.49
N LEU A 45 -4.39 10.11 -14.29
CA LEU A 45 -5.85 10.06 -14.27
C LEU A 45 -6.37 9.60 -12.90
N MET A 46 -5.79 8.53 -12.35
CA MET A 46 -6.18 8.00 -11.04
C MET A 46 -5.85 8.95 -9.89
N PHE A 47 -4.71 9.64 -9.95
CA PHE A 47 -4.39 10.67 -8.97
C PHE A 47 -5.40 11.81 -9.01
N ALA A 48 -5.74 12.30 -10.21
CA ALA A 48 -6.66 13.43 -10.38
C ALA A 48 -8.11 13.09 -9.99
N LEU A 49 -8.62 11.91 -10.41
CA LEU A 49 -10.03 11.56 -10.26
C LEU A 49 -10.35 10.81 -8.95
N TYR A 50 -9.38 10.11 -8.39
CA TYR A 50 -9.62 9.28 -7.21
C TYR A 50 -8.77 9.69 -6.01
N PHE A 51 -7.43 9.64 -6.13
CA PHE A 51 -6.55 9.80 -4.97
C PHE A 51 -6.65 11.18 -4.32
N ILE A 52 -6.52 12.26 -5.09
CA ILE A 52 -6.57 13.63 -4.55
C ILE A 52 -7.95 13.93 -3.95
N PRO A 53 -9.10 13.70 -4.63
CA PRO A 53 -10.40 13.93 -4.02
C PRO A 53 -10.63 13.10 -2.75
N ASN A 54 -10.23 11.83 -2.77
CA ASN A 54 -10.36 10.97 -1.61
C ASN A 54 -9.49 11.45 -0.43
N ALA A 55 -8.24 11.86 -0.69
CA ALA A 55 -7.35 12.40 0.33
C ALA A 55 -7.89 13.68 0.97
N LEU A 56 -8.47 14.58 0.16
CA LEU A 56 -9.09 15.81 0.66
C LEU A 56 -10.32 15.50 1.51
N MET A 57 -11.17 14.59 1.06
CA MET A 57 -12.36 14.15 1.81
C MET A 57 -11.98 13.52 3.16
N VAL A 58 -10.99 12.62 3.17
CA VAL A 58 -10.50 11.99 4.40
C VAL A 58 -9.85 13.02 5.34
N GLY A 59 -9.10 13.97 4.79
CA GLY A 59 -8.52 15.07 5.57
C GLY A 59 -9.56 15.95 6.23
N GLU A 60 -10.62 16.30 5.52
CA GLU A 60 -11.75 17.09 6.04
C GLU A 60 -12.50 16.32 7.14
N LEU A 61 -12.88 15.06 6.87
CA LEU A 61 -13.56 14.23 7.85
C LEU A 61 -12.70 13.98 9.10
N GLY A 62 -11.41 13.66 8.91
CA GLY A 62 -10.47 13.45 10.01
C GLY A 62 -10.28 14.70 10.88
N SER A 63 -10.27 15.89 10.28
CA SER A 63 -10.17 17.15 11.02
C SER A 63 -11.47 17.52 11.75
N SER A 64 -12.62 17.22 11.14
CA SER A 64 -13.94 17.51 11.71
C SER A 64 -14.28 16.60 12.89
N PHE A 65 -13.87 15.34 12.84
CA PHE A 65 -14.14 14.32 13.86
C PHE A 65 -12.89 13.89 14.63
N LYS A 66 -11.95 14.80 14.86
CA LYS A 66 -10.65 14.54 15.50
C LYS A 66 -10.72 13.95 16.91
N ASP A 67 -11.80 14.21 17.64
CA ASP A 67 -12.02 13.79 19.01
C ASP A 67 -12.77 12.44 19.09
N GLU A 68 -13.23 11.91 17.94
CA GLU A 68 -13.92 10.64 17.86
C GLU A 68 -12.96 9.53 17.37
N GLY A 69 -12.87 8.45 18.14
CA GLY A 69 -12.18 7.23 17.69
C GLY A 69 -13.09 6.41 16.77
N GLY A 70 -12.47 5.63 15.84
CA GLY A 70 -13.22 4.68 14.98
C GLY A 70 -13.16 4.96 13.47
N GLY A 71 -12.57 6.08 13.05
CA GLY A 71 -12.35 6.41 11.64
C GLY A 71 -13.64 6.38 10.82
N VAL A 72 -13.63 5.67 9.68
CA VAL A 72 -14.76 5.63 8.73
C VAL A 72 -16.09 5.27 9.40
N THR A 73 -16.10 4.37 10.37
CA THR A 73 -17.33 3.97 11.08
C THR A 73 -17.93 5.12 11.86
N SER A 74 -17.11 5.89 12.58
CA SER A 74 -17.57 7.07 13.32
C SER A 74 -18.05 8.17 12.39
N TRP A 75 -17.37 8.40 11.28
CA TRP A 75 -17.77 9.40 10.29
C TRP A 75 -19.13 9.08 9.68
N ILE A 76 -19.37 7.81 9.32
CA ILE A 76 -20.68 7.37 8.79
C ILE A 76 -21.77 7.47 9.87
N ARG A 77 -21.46 7.15 11.13
CA ARG A 77 -22.39 7.30 12.23
C ARG A 77 -22.85 8.75 12.39
N ALA A 78 -21.88 9.67 12.40
CA ALA A 78 -22.16 11.09 12.60
C ALA A 78 -22.90 11.74 11.42
N THR A 79 -22.66 11.27 10.18
CA THR A 79 -23.22 11.88 8.97
C THR A 79 -24.46 11.18 8.42
N SER A 80 -24.73 9.95 8.85
CA SER A 80 -25.82 9.15 8.27
C SER A 80 -26.66 8.43 9.33
N SER A 81 -26.26 7.23 9.76
CA SER A 81 -26.99 6.44 10.75
C SER A 81 -26.13 5.35 11.40
N ASP A 82 -26.53 4.92 12.62
CA ASP A 82 -25.91 3.80 13.32
C ASP A 82 -25.95 2.49 12.53
N LYS A 83 -27.05 2.24 11.81
CA LYS A 83 -27.21 1.04 11.00
C LYS A 83 -26.20 0.99 9.85
N LEU A 84 -26.03 2.10 9.12
CA LEU A 84 -25.04 2.19 8.05
C LEU A 84 -23.60 2.12 8.58
N ALA A 85 -23.34 2.74 9.72
CA ALA A 85 -22.05 2.67 10.41
C ALA A 85 -21.69 1.22 10.79
N TYR A 86 -22.65 0.45 11.29
CA TYR A 86 -22.47 -0.97 11.61
C TYR A 86 -22.11 -1.78 10.35
N TYR A 87 -22.87 -1.63 9.26
CA TYR A 87 -22.58 -2.34 8.02
C TYR A 87 -21.23 -1.93 7.42
N ALA A 88 -20.89 -0.65 7.45
CA ALA A 88 -19.60 -0.16 6.98
C ALA A 88 -18.44 -0.76 7.81
N GLY A 89 -18.56 -0.76 9.13
CA GLY A 89 -17.56 -1.36 10.01
C GLY A 89 -17.39 -2.87 9.78
N TRP A 90 -18.52 -3.57 9.64
CA TRP A 90 -18.52 -5.00 9.37
C TRP A 90 -17.89 -5.34 8.01
N THR A 91 -18.28 -4.67 6.95
CA THR A 91 -17.71 -4.90 5.60
C THR A 91 -16.24 -4.52 5.54
N TYR A 92 -15.85 -3.41 6.18
CA TYR A 92 -14.46 -2.99 6.29
C TYR A 92 -13.61 -4.05 6.99
N TRP A 93 -14.06 -4.57 8.13
CA TRP A 93 -13.39 -5.63 8.84
C TRP A 93 -13.30 -6.92 8.01
N ALA A 94 -14.40 -7.37 7.41
CA ALA A 94 -14.44 -8.59 6.60
C ALA A 94 -13.47 -8.55 5.42
N CYS A 95 -13.40 -7.43 4.69
CA CYS A 95 -12.46 -7.24 3.59
C CYS A 95 -10.99 -7.28 4.06
N HIS A 96 -10.71 -6.82 5.28
CA HIS A 96 -9.35 -6.77 5.80
C HIS A 96 -8.83 -8.12 6.29
N ILE A 97 -9.68 -9.10 6.60
CA ILE A 97 -9.25 -10.44 7.01
C ILE A 97 -8.41 -11.08 5.91
N THR A 98 -8.92 -11.12 4.68
CA THR A 98 -8.22 -11.71 3.53
C THR A 98 -6.97 -10.94 3.16
N TYR A 99 -7.02 -9.62 3.24
CA TYR A 99 -5.86 -8.76 3.00
C TYR A 99 -4.73 -9.02 4.00
N ILE A 100 -5.03 -9.06 5.30
CA ILE A 100 -4.04 -9.30 6.36
C ILE A 100 -3.46 -10.72 6.24
N ALA A 101 -4.28 -11.73 5.95
CA ALA A 101 -3.82 -13.09 5.74
C ALA A 101 -2.79 -13.19 4.60
N SER A 102 -3.01 -12.47 3.50
CA SER A 102 -2.07 -12.44 2.37
C SER A 102 -0.72 -11.77 2.70
N LYS A 103 -0.67 -10.85 3.68
CA LYS A 103 0.57 -10.16 4.07
C LYS A 103 1.55 -11.08 4.79
N GLY A 104 1.07 -12.04 5.58
CA GLY A 104 1.93 -13.03 6.24
C GLY A 104 2.69 -13.90 5.25
N SER A 105 2.00 -14.46 4.27
CA SER A 105 2.63 -15.28 3.22
C SER A 105 3.58 -14.46 2.32
N GLY A 106 3.20 -13.24 1.96
CA GLY A 106 4.07 -12.33 1.22
C GLY A 106 5.36 -11.98 1.99
N GLY A 107 5.27 -11.79 3.30
CA GLY A 107 6.43 -11.57 4.17
C GLY A 107 7.38 -12.78 4.19
N LEU A 108 6.85 -13.99 4.31
CA LEU A 108 7.66 -15.21 4.28
C LEU A 108 8.35 -15.40 2.90
N LYS A 109 7.65 -15.11 1.81
CA LYS A 109 8.24 -15.16 0.46
C LYS A 109 9.37 -14.14 0.30
N ALA A 110 9.21 -12.93 0.84
CA ALA A 110 10.27 -11.93 0.87
C ALA A 110 11.47 -12.37 1.72
N MET A 111 11.24 -13.06 2.85
CA MET A 111 12.31 -13.67 3.66
C MET A 111 13.06 -14.76 2.91
N SER A 112 12.38 -15.60 2.12
CA SER A 112 13.03 -16.57 1.23
C SER A 112 13.99 -15.90 0.26
N TRP A 113 13.58 -14.82 -0.38
CA TRP A 113 14.45 -14.04 -1.24
C TRP A 113 15.65 -13.45 -0.48
N MET A 114 15.43 -12.93 0.71
CA MET A 114 16.47 -12.30 1.51
C MET A 114 17.56 -13.30 1.95
N PHE A 115 17.19 -14.51 2.38
CA PHE A 115 18.13 -15.48 2.94
C PHE A 115 18.69 -16.45 1.91
N PHE A 116 17.88 -16.85 0.93
CA PHE A 116 18.24 -17.90 -0.02
C PHE A 116 18.41 -17.37 -1.45
N GLN A 117 18.09 -16.09 -1.69
CA GLN A 117 18.10 -15.45 -3.02
C GLN A 117 17.24 -16.21 -4.06
N ASN A 118 16.28 -16.98 -3.58
CA ASN A 118 15.39 -17.81 -4.39
C ASN A 118 14.01 -17.89 -3.77
N ALA A 119 12.96 -17.58 -4.56
CA ALA A 119 11.56 -17.69 -4.13
C ALA A 119 11.06 -19.15 -4.13
N GLU A 120 11.67 -20.03 -4.94
CA GLU A 120 11.25 -21.44 -5.03
C GLU A 120 11.37 -22.18 -3.70
N VAL A 121 12.27 -21.73 -2.82
CA VAL A 121 12.39 -22.27 -1.47
C VAL A 121 11.07 -22.16 -0.71
N TYR A 122 10.39 -21.00 -0.81
CA TYR A 122 9.07 -20.81 -0.21
C TYR A 122 8.04 -21.76 -0.83
N ASP A 123 8.03 -21.86 -2.15
CA ASP A 123 7.04 -22.66 -2.89
C ASP A 123 7.28 -24.18 -2.73
N SER A 124 8.51 -24.59 -2.35
CA SER A 124 8.87 -25.98 -2.06
C SER A 124 8.54 -26.44 -0.64
N LEU A 125 8.24 -25.51 0.28
CA LEU A 125 7.91 -25.86 1.66
C LEU A 125 6.54 -26.54 1.75
N PRO A 126 6.39 -27.56 2.61
CA PRO A 126 5.08 -28.13 2.89
C PRO A 126 4.11 -27.06 3.40
N THR A 127 2.89 -27.05 2.89
CA THR A 127 1.85 -26.06 3.21
C THR A 127 1.65 -25.84 4.71
N VAL A 128 1.77 -26.91 5.51
CA VAL A 128 1.61 -26.85 6.97
C VAL A 128 2.67 -25.94 7.61
N TYR A 129 3.94 -26.05 7.18
CA TYR A 129 5.01 -25.18 7.72
C TYR A 129 4.80 -23.72 7.34
N VAL A 130 4.35 -23.46 6.12
CA VAL A 130 4.01 -22.09 5.65
C VAL A 130 2.86 -21.52 6.48
N GLN A 131 1.82 -22.31 6.77
CA GLN A 131 0.70 -21.87 7.58
C GLN A 131 1.11 -21.59 9.04
N ILE A 132 1.91 -22.45 9.64
CA ILE A 132 2.41 -22.25 11.01
C ILE A 132 3.30 -21.01 11.07
N ALA A 133 4.22 -20.83 10.12
CA ALA A 133 5.09 -19.66 10.05
C ALA A 133 4.29 -18.38 9.84
N THR A 134 3.29 -18.38 8.94
CA THR A 134 2.38 -17.26 8.73
C THR A 134 1.63 -16.90 10.00
N LEU A 135 1.10 -17.89 10.71
CA LEU A 135 0.40 -17.68 11.98
C LEU A 135 1.36 -17.11 13.05
N ALA A 136 2.57 -17.63 13.15
CA ALA A 136 3.58 -17.13 14.09
C ALA A 136 3.91 -15.65 13.83
N VAL A 137 4.16 -15.28 12.56
CA VAL A 137 4.39 -13.88 12.15
C VAL A 137 3.18 -13.01 12.52
N PHE A 138 1.97 -13.47 12.22
CA PHE A 138 0.74 -12.75 12.56
C PHE A 138 0.61 -12.51 14.08
N LEU A 139 0.85 -13.54 14.90
CA LEU A 139 0.78 -13.43 16.35
C LEU A 139 1.84 -12.45 16.90
N ILE A 140 3.04 -12.45 16.34
CA ILE A 140 4.09 -11.48 16.70
C ILE A 140 3.61 -10.05 16.43
N PHE A 141 3.04 -9.79 15.25
CA PHE A 141 2.52 -8.45 14.94
C PHE A 141 1.31 -8.07 15.81
N CYS A 142 0.42 -9.01 16.13
CA CYS A 142 -0.67 -8.77 17.09
C CYS A 142 -0.12 -8.42 18.47
N TRP A 143 0.93 -9.13 18.92
CA TRP A 143 1.58 -8.84 20.19
C TRP A 143 2.23 -7.47 20.21
N VAL A 144 2.92 -7.08 19.12
CA VAL A 144 3.48 -5.72 18.99
C VAL A 144 2.37 -4.67 19.00
N ALA A 145 1.28 -4.90 18.27
CA ALA A 145 0.13 -4.01 18.20
C ALA A 145 -0.55 -3.83 19.58
N SER A 146 -0.63 -4.91 20.38
CA SER A 146 -1.21 -4.85 21.74
C SER A 146 -0.39 -4.01 22.72
N ARG A 147 0.88 -3.72 22.40
CA ARG A 147 1.76 -2.85 23.23
C ARG A 147 1.49 -1.36 23.05
N GLY A 148 0.55 -1.01 22.17
CA GLY A 148 0.08 0.36 21.96
C GLY A 148 0.73 1.07 20.79
N LEU A 149 0.46 2.37 20.68
CA LEU A 149 0.77 3.18 19.50
C LEU A 149 2.27 3.43 19.29
N ASN A 150 3.05 3.49 20.37
CA ASN A 150 4.48 3.84 20.29
C ASN A 150 5.32 2.78 19.55
N PRO A 151 5.23 1.48 19.83
CA PRO A 151 5.92 0.45 19.07
C PRO A 151 5.48 0.42 17.61
N LEU A 152 4.18 0.54 17.33
CA LEU A 152 3.63 0.60 15.98
C LEU A 152 4.19 1.77 15.18
N LYS A 153 4.19 2.96 15.78
CA LYS A 153 4.76 4.17 15.17
C LYS A 153 6.24 4.01 14.82
N ASN A 154 7.03 3.46 15.72
CA ASN A 154 8.44 3.24 15.47
C ASN A 154 8.67 2.23 14.36
N LEU A 155 7.96 1.11 14.38
CA LEU A 155 8.03 0.09 13.35
C LEU A 155 7.61 0.64 11.97
N ALA A 156 6.49 1.36 11.92
CA ALA A 156 6.01 1.98 10.69
C ALA A 156 6.97 3.07 10.15
N THR A 157 7.63 3.81 11.05
CA THR A 157 8.64 4.81 10.64
C THR A 157 9.87 4.13 10.05
N ILE A 158 10.37 3.06 10.68
CA ILE A 158 11.50 2.27 10.15
C ILE A 158 11.12 1.65 8.80
N ALA A 159 9.95 1.03 8.71
CA ALA A 159 9.48 0.44 7.46
C ALA A 159 9.34 1.48 6.35
N GLY A 160 8.68 2.61 6.63
CA GLY A 160 8.48 3.69 5.66
C GLY A 160 9.79 4.33 5.21
N SER A 161 10.73 4.58 6.12
CA SER A 161 12.05 5.11 5.75
C SER A 161 12.86 4.10 4.91
N SER A 162 12.83 2.82 5.26
CA SER A 162 13.48 1.77 4.47
C SER A 162 12.89 1.67 3.06
N MET A 163 11.56 1.71 2.94
CA MET A 163 10.88 1.71 1.64
C MET A 163 11.23 2.94 0.81
N PHE A 164 11.36 4.10 1.44
CA PHE A 164 11.76 5.34 0.77
C PHE A 164 13.19 5.25 0.23
N VAL A 165 14.14 4.78 1.05
CA VAL A 165 15.53 4.55 0.61
C VAL A 165 15.59 3.52 -0.52
N MET A 166 14.88 2.40 -0.39
CA MET A 166 14.77 1.39 -1.44
C MET A 166 14.20 1.96 -2.74
N GLY A 167 13.20 2.85 -2.65
CA GLY A 167 12.64 3.56 -3.80
C GLY A 167 13.68 4.40 -4.55
N ILE A 168 14.46 5.17 -3.81
CA ILE A 168 15.56 5.97 -4.39
C ILE A 168 16.61 5.06 -5.03
N LEU A 169 17.05 4.02 -4.32
CA LEU A 169 18.04 3.07 -4.86
C LEU A 169 17.53 2.41 -6.14
N TYR A 170 16.26 2.02 -6.18
CA TYR A 170 15.66 1.42 -7.36
C TYR A 170 15.69 2.37 -8.57
N ILE A 171 15.35 3.64 -8.38
CA ILE A 171 15.42 4.66 -9.43
C ILE A 171 16.86 4.84 -9.91
N LEU A 172 17.82 4.94 -8.98
CA LEU A 172 19.23 5.08 -9.32
C LEU A 172 19.76 3.87 -10.09
N MET A 173 19.38 2.66 -9.68
CA MET A 173 19.73 1.42 -10.40
C MET A 173 19.12 1.38 -11.80
N MET A 174 17.86 1.79 -11.96
CA MET A 174 17.25 1.87 -13.30
C MET A 174 17.98 2.83 -14.23
N LEU A 175 18.39 4.00 -13.72
CA LEU A 175 19.16 4.98 -14.51
C LEU A 175 20.58 4.52 -14.82
N ALA A 176 21.19 3.72 -13.94
CA ALA A 176 22.53 3.17 -14.12
C ALA A 176 22.55 1.90 -14.99
N ALA A 177 21.47 1.14 -15.02
CA ALA A 177 21.37 -0.17 -15.66
C ALA A 177 21.84 -0.18 -17.13
N PRO A 178 21.44 0.76 -18.01
CA PRO A 178 21.90 0.76 -19.40
C PRO A 178 23.41 0.98 -19.55
N LYS A 179 24.04 1.63 -18.57
CA LYS A 179 25.51 1.86 -18.57
C LYS A 179 26.29 0.66 -18.04
N ILE A 180 25.69 -0.07 -17.07
CA ILE A 180 26.33 -1.23 -16.43
C ILE A 180 26.20 -2.47 -17.31
N ASN A 181 25.04 -2.65 -17.94
CA ASN A 181 24.76 -3.79 -18.82
C ASN A 181 24.15 -3.30 -20.14
N PRO A 182 24.96 -2.82 -21.09
CA PRO A 182 24.47 -2.30 -22.37
C PRO A 182 23.67 -3.33 -23.19
N ASP A 183 23.99 -4.61 -23.04
CA ASP A 183 23.38 -5.73 -23.75
C ASP A 183 22.12 -6.27 -23.06
N GLY A 184 21.61 -5.57 -22.05
CA GLY A 184 20.48 -5.98 -21.21
C GLY A 184 19.10 -6.00 -21.89
N GLY A 185 19.04 -5.84 -23.22
CA GLY A 185 17.81 -5.93 -23.98
C GLY A 185 16.81 -4.80 -23.72
N TYR A 186 17.30 -3.61 -23.34
CA TYR A 186 16.47 -2.43 -23.10
C TYR A 186 15.75 -2.00 -24.37
N GLN A 187 14.43 -2.01 -24.32
CA GLN A 187 13.63 -1.51 -25.43
C GLN A 187 13.45 0.00 -25.29
N ALA A 188 13.65 0.73 -26.40
CA ALA A 188 13.35 2.15 -26.46
C ALA A 188 11.85 2.36 -26.22
N MET A 189 11.54 3.26 -25.30
CA MET A 189 10.16 3.62 -24.99
C MET A 189 9.63 4.56 -26.07
N ASP A 190 8.52 4.20 -26.71
CA ASP A 190 7.87 5.08 -27.67
C ASP A 190 6.99 6.13 -26.95
N TRP A 191 7.46 7.39 -26.97
CA TRP A 191 6.83 8.52 -26.31
C TRP A 191 5.78 9.22 -27.21
N SER A 192 5.29 8.55 -28.24
CA SER A 192 4.23 9.13 -29.07
C SER A 192 2.93 9.32 -28.28
N LEU A 193 2.16 10.36 -28.61
CA LEU A 193 0.86 10.62 -27.99
C LEU A 193 -0.11 9.47 -28.19
N ASN A 194 -0.01 8.75 -29.31
CA ASN A 194 -0.84 7.59 -29.60
C ASN A 194 -0.60 6.44 -28.62
N ASN A 195 0.63 6.33 -28.09
CA ASN A 195 0.98 5.33 -27.09
C ASN A 195 0.77 5.82 -25.64
N LEU A 196 0.62 7.12 -25.44
CA LEU A 196 0.35 7.70 -24.11
C LEU A 196 -1.13 7.58 -23.74
N ILE A 197 -2.02 7.86 -24.69
CA ILE A 197 -3.46 7.88 -24.44
C ILE A 197 -4.03 6.48 -24.72
N PRO A 198 -4.62 5.82 -23.72
CA PRO A 198 -5.21 4.51 -23.89
C PRO A 198 -6.51 4.58 -24.71
N THR A 199 -6.91 3.47 -25.30
CA THR A 199 -8.27 3.30 -25.77
C THR A 199 -9.19 3.11 -24.57
N PHE A 200 -10.18 3.97 -24.41
CA PHE A 200 -11.12 3.93 -23.28
C PHE A 200 -12.18 2.83 -23.50
N ASP A 201 -11.74 1.59 -23.48
CA ASP A 201 -12.60 0.41 -23.55
C ASP A 201 -12.89 -0.20 -22.16
N MET A 202 -13.77 -1.19 -22.09
CA MET A 202 -14.11 -1.86 -20.82
C MET A 202 -12.91 -2.56 -20.20
N LYS A 203 -11.96 -3.03 -20.99
CA LYS A 203 -10.74 -3.65 -20.50
C LYS A 203 -9.87 -2.63 -19.78
N TYR A 204 -9.72 -1.43 -20.35
CA TYR A 204 -8.99 -0.34 -19.71
C TYR A 204 -9.62 0.06 -18.38
N PHE A 205 -10.95 0.26 -18.32
CA PHE A 205 -11.63 0.60 -17.08
C PHE A 205 -11.51 -0.49 -16.00
N THR A 206 -11.58 -1.76 -16.42
CA THR A 206 -11.33 -2.87 -15.49
C THR A 206 -9.90 -2.83 -14.95
N SER A 207 -8.93 -2.53 -15.79
CA SER A 207 -7.52 -2.40 -15.39
C SER A 207 -7.28 -1.21 -14.46
N LEU A 208 -8.02 -0.10 -14.61
CA LEU A 208 -7.94 1.04 -13.68
C LEU A 208 -8.33 0.66 -12.24
N SER A 209 -9.21 -0.32 -12.04
CA SER A 209 -9.61 -0.78 -10.71
C SER A 209 -8.41 -1.26 -9.87
N ILE A 210 -7.38 -1.78 -10.51
CA ILE A 210 -6.14 -2.23 -9.86
C ILE A 210 -5.35 -1.05 -9.31
N LEU A 211 -5.33 0.08 -10.04
CA LEU A 211 -4.70 1.31 -9.55
C LEU A 211 -5.49 1.92 -8.39
N VAL A 212 -6.82 1.84 -8.40
CA VAL A 212 -7.66 2.23 -7.25
C VAL A 212 -7.26 1.44 -6.01
N PHE A 213 -7.14 0.12 -6.15
CA PHE A 213 -6.69 -0.75 -5.06
C PHE A 213 -5.27 -0.41 -4.58
N ALA A 214 -4.38 -0.07 -5.53
CA ALA A 214 -2.98 0.25 -5.24
C ALA A 214 -2.81 1.50 -4.34
N VAL A 215 -3.72 2.48 -4.44
CA VAL A 215 -3.69 3.72 -3.65
C VAL A 215 -4.75 3.75 -2.55
N GLY A 216 -5.44 2.64 -2.29
CA GLY A 216 -6.39 2.50 -1.21
C GLY A 216 -5.72 2.48 0.16
N GLY A 217 -6.42 2.98 1.19
CA GLY A 217 -5.95 2.94 2.58
C GLY A 217 -5.64 4.31 3.19
N ILE A 218 -5.92 5.40 2.51
CA ILE A 218 -5.75 6.77 3.05
C ILE A 218 -6.62 6.96 4.29
N GLU A 219 -7.78 6.33 4.34
CA GLU A 219 -8.72 6.38 5.46
C GLU A 219 -8.20 5.75 6.76
N LYS A 220 -7.05 5.05 6.70
CA LYS A 220 -6.42 4.40 7.87
C LYS A 220 -5.50 5.34 8.65
N MET A 221 -5.26 6.53 8.15
CA MET A 221 -4.39 7.53 8.73
C MET A 221 -5.17 8.51 9.59
#